data_4f4132ae422acc7c67c3b4f428215337
#
_entry.id   4f4132ae422acc7c67c3b4f428215337
#
_cell.length_a   1.000
_cell.length_b   1.000
_cell.length_c   1.000
_cell.angle_alpha   90.00
_cell.angle_beta   90.00
_cell.angle_gamma   90.00
#
_symmetry.space_group_name_H-M   'P 1'
#
loop_
_entity.id
_entity.type
_entity.pdbx_description
1 polymer ?
#
loop_
_entity_poly.entity_id
_entity_poly.type
_entity_poly.pdbx_seq_one_letter_code
_entity_poly.pdbx_strand_id
1 'polypeptide(L)'
;RWSITLPLAAGILLMVPLLQGIPLSHDLHIHLAMVDQFQESLAEGNVYPRWLADFNEGYGAPTMIFYPPGLFYCASFAAGLCGGNILVGLYLILTLLTIVGFAGVYRLLSEPAGPWAAAGVAFALVAPFRVFELHAAGLFPAYAAGCMFPWSLDSLRRIAAEPTGGGWLSRPVQGWAVSVAVMLLLNLPFTVLAMTLVSAWLVFETVRSRRLDTLIRVTAGAAVALAISAVYLLPALAERHLVTL
;
A
#
# COMPACT_ATOMS: atom_id res chain seq x y z
N ARG A 1 -0.09 -25.65 -2.89
CA ARG A 1 0.65 -25.31 -4.13
C ARG A 1 -0.02 -24.16 -4.88
N TRP A 2 -1.34 -24.13 -5.00
CA TRP A 2 -2.09 -23.06 -5.70
C TRP A 2 -2.01 -21.68 -5.03
N SER A 3 -1.75 -21.63 -3.72
CA SER A 3 -1.65 -20.38 -2.93
C SER A 3 -0.49 -19.46 -3.35
N ILE A 4 0.50 -19.99 -4.07
CA ILE A 4 1.65 -19.22 -4.57
C ILE A 4 1.56 -19.04 -6.08
N THR A 5 1.18 -20.09 -6.81
CA THR A 5 1.18 -20.06 -8.27
C THR A 5 0.15 -19.10 -8.87
N LEU A 6 -1.05 -19.01 -8.27
CA LEU A 6 -2.10 -18.10 -8.76
C LEU A 6 -1.76 -16.63 -8.55
N PRO A 7 -1.30 -16.16 -7.37
CA PRO A 7 -0.83 -14.79 -7.21
C PRO A 7 0.31 -14.43 -8.16
N LEU A 8 1.25 -15.35 -8.38
CA LEU A 8 2.37 -15.14 -9.29
C LEU A 8 1.88 -14.98 -10.73
N ALA A 9 1.01 -15.87 -11.20
CA ALA A 9 0.42 -15.80 -12.53
C ALA A 9 -0.36 -14.50 -12.74
N ALA A 10 -1.17 -14.08 -11.75
CA ALA A 10 -1.92 -12.84 -11.80
C ALA A 10 -1.01 -11.60 -11.88
N GLY A 11 0.06 -11.56 -11.07
CA GLY A 11 1.05 -10.48 -11.13
C GLY A 11 1.73 -10.38 -12.50
N ILE A 12 2.10 -11.51 -13.08
CA ILE A 12 2.71 -11.56 -14.42
C ILE A 12 1.70 -11.10 -15.49
N LEU A 13 0.46 -11.60 -15.45
CA LEU A 13 -0.58 -11.22 -16.41
C LEU A 13 -0.88 -9.73 -16.40
N LEU A 14 -0.87 -9.10 -15.22
CA LEU A 14 -1.10 -7.66 -15.11
C LEU A 14 0.02 -6.83 -15.75
N MET A 15 1.23 -7.40 -15.86
CA MET A 15 2.38 -6.75 -16.51
C MET A 15 2.51 -7.03 -18.02
N VAL A 16 1.65 -7.90 -18.57
CA VAL A 16 1.67 -8.21 -20.03
C VAL A 16 1.56 -6.97 -20.93
N PRO A 17 0.77 -5.91 -20.62
CA PRO A 17 0.74 -4.69 -21.41
C PRO A 17 2.12 -4.04 -21.62
N LEU A 18 3.06 -4.22 -20.69
CA LEU A 18 4.43 -3.70 -20.82
C LEU A 18 5.21 -4.34 -22.00
N LEU A 19 4.81 -5.51 -22.46
CA LEU A 19 5.41 -6.16 -23.63
C LEU A 19 5.12 -5.39 -24.93
N GLN A 20 4.08 -4.55 -24.94
CA GLN A 20 3.71 -3.70 -26.09
C GLN A 20 4.39 -2.34 -26.03
N GLY A 21 5.14 -2.06 -24.99
CA GLY A 21 5.83 -0.79 -24.74
C GLY A 21 5.44 -0.18 -23.40
N ILE A 22 6.10 0.92 -23.06
CA ILE A 22 5.82 1.66 -21.84
C ILE A 22 4.48 2.40 -22.04
N PRO A 23 3.46 2.15 -21.18
CA PRO A 23 2.19 2.85 -21.30
C PRO A 23 2.41 4.36 -21.07
N LEU A 24 1.84 5.18 -21.92
CA LEU A 24 1.73 6.63 -21.70
C LEU A 24 0.63 6.85 -20.64
N SER A 25 0.93 6.50 -19.38
CA SER A 25 -0.02 6.77 -18.29
C SER A 25 0.05 8.24 -17.86
N HIS A 26 -1.07 8.74 -17.36
CA HIS A 26 -1.22 10.15 -16.99
C HIS A 26 -0.12 10.65 -16.03
N ASP A 27 0.16 9.88 -14.96
CA ASP A 27 1.09 10.31 -13.90
C ASP A 27 2.47 9.63 -13.94
N LEU A 28 2.74 8.77 -14.96
CA LEU A 28 4.01 8.02 -14.99
C LEU A 28 5.22 8.94 -14.98
N HIS A 29 5.22 9.98 -15.82
CA HIS A 29 6.36 10.89 -15.94
C HIS A 29 6.62 11.66 -14.64
N ILE A 30 5.56 12.04 -13.91
CA ILE A 30 5.66 12.71 -12.61
C ILE A 30 6.29 11.75 -11.59
N HIS A 31 5.78 10.51 -11.52
CA HIS A 31 6.31 9.53 -10.58
C HIS A 31 7.77 9.13 -10.89
N LEU A 32 8.14 9.03 -12.17
CA LEU A 32 9.54 8.77 -12.54
C LEU A 32 10.44 9.91 -12.10
N ALA A 33 10.06 11.17 -12.36
CA ALA A 33 10.81 12.34 -11.91
C ALA A 33 10.92 12.40 -10.37
N MET A 34 9.84 12.04 -9.65
CA MET A 34 9.88 11.95 -8.19
C MET A 34 10.82 10.85 -7.69
N VAL A 35 10.83 9.66 -8.30
CA VAL A 35 11.74 8.56 -7.92
C VAL A 35 13.19 8.94 -8.20
N ASP A 36 13.45 9.59 -9.33
CA ASP A 36 14.79 10.04 -9.74
C ASP A 36 15.41 10.98 -8.71
N GLN A 37 14.76 12.08 -8.45
CA GLN A 37 15.25 13.05 -7.46
C GLN A 37 15.28 12.51 -6.03
N PHE A 38 14.35 11.60 -5.70
CA PHE A 38 14.36 10.92 -4.41
C PHE A 38 15.59 10.03 -4.28
N GLN A 39 15.95 9.30 -5.34
CA GLN A 39 17.14 8.44 -5.39
C GLN A 39 18.42 9.26 -5.34
N GLU A 40 18.51 10.37 -6.07
CA GLU A 40 19.65 11.29 -6.02
C GLU A 40 19.86 11.84 -4.59
N SER A 41 18.80 12.33 -3.96
CA SER A 41 18.85 12.83 -2.61
C SER A 41 19.30 11.77 -1.60
N LEU A 42 18.87 10.50 -1.77
CA LEU A 42 19.36 9.39 -0.97
C LEU A 42 20.86 9.13 -1.20
N ALA A 43 21.34 9.23 -2.44
CA ALA A 43 22.75 9.02 -2.79
C ALA A 43 23.64 10.13 -2.20
N GLU A 44 23.13 11.34 -2.04
CA GLU A 44 23.78 12.45 -1.35
C GLU A 44 23.82 12.29 0.19
N GLY A 45 23.21 11.23 0.73
CA GLY A 45 23.17 10.93 2.15
C GLY A 45 21.98 11.52 2.90
N ASN A 46 21.00 12.10 2.22
CA ASN A 46 19.76 12.55 2.82
C ASN A 46 18.82 11.35 3.02
N VAL A 47 18.81 10.82 4.22
CA VAL A 47 18.03 9.61 4.56
C VAL A 47 16.51 9.80 4.50
N TYR A 48 16.04 11.05 4.51
CA TYR A 48 14.61 11.38 4.35
C TYR A 48 14.45 12.57 3.39
N PRO A 49 14.47 12.30 2.06
CA PRO A 49 14.24 13.34 1.06
C PRO A 49 12.85 13.95 1.23
N ARG A 50 12.80 15.27 1.45
CA ARG A 50 11.57 16.02 1.66
C ARG A 50 11.34 17.09 0.60
N TRP A 51 12.41 17.47 -0.08
CA TRP A 51 12.47 18.51 -1.10
C TRP A 51 12.93 17.92 -2.42
N LEU A 52 12.18 18.17 -3.49
CA LEU A 52 12.52 17.78 -4.85
C LEU A 52 13.08 19.03 -5.56
N ALA A 53 14.40 19.06 -5.77
CA ALA A 53 15.12 20.27 -6.18
C ALA A 53 14.77 20.73 -7.60
N ASP A 54 14.59 19.81 -8.54
CA ASP A 54 14.38 20.10 -9.97
C ASP A 54 12.92 20.32 -10.34
N PHE A 55 11.98 20.12 -9.39
CA PHE A 55 10.57 20.41 -9.65
C PHE A 55 10.35 21.92 -9.81
N ASN A 56 9.22 22.28 -10.45
CA ASN A 56 8.85 23.67 -10.73
C ASN A 56 9.96 24.43 -11.47
N GLU A 57 10.46 23.89 -12.55
CA GLU A 57 11.49 24.53 -13.40
C GLU A 57 12.79 24.85 -12.62
N GLY A 58 13.14 24.01 -11.63
CA GLY A 58 14.35 24.18 -10.80
C GLY A 58 14.16 25.05 -9.55
N TYR A 59 12.93 25.54 -9.31
CA TYR A 59 12.63 26.24 -8.03
C TYR A 59 12.43 25.27 -6.86
N GLY A 60 12.27 23.97 -7.16
CA GLY A 60 12.03 22.93 -6.19
C GLY A 60 10.59 22.84 -5.69
N ALA A 61 10.30 21.75 -4.98
CA ALA A 61 8.99 21.52 -4.38
C ALA A 61 9.06 20.73 -3.07
N PRO A 62 8.25 21.08 -2.04
CA PRO A 62 8.17 20.37 -0.78
C PRO A 62 7.28 19.11 -0.88
N THR A 63 7.23 18.47 -2.03
CA THR A 63 6.28 17.40 -2.35
C THR A 63 6.34 16.26 -1.35
N MET A 64 7.56 15.83 -0.97
CA MET A 64 7.77 14.68 -0.09
C MET A 64 7.49 14.97 1.39
N ILE A 65 7.17 16.21 1.76
CA ILE A 65 6.67 16.53 3.10
C ILE A 65 5.25 15.97 3.26
N PHE A 66 4.42 16.10 2.20
CA PHE A 66 3.00 15.75 2.22
C PHE A 66 2.67 14.47 1.45
N TYR A 67 3.62 13.95 0.69
CA TYR A 67 3.45 12.73 -0.10
C TYR A 67 4.09 11.53 0.63
N PRO A 68 3.35 10.42 0.86
CA PRO A 68 3.89 9.27 1.57
C PRO A 68 5.12 8.68 0.87
N PRO A 69 6.24 8.49 1.57
CA PRO A 69 7.53 8.17 0.92
C PRO A 69 7.73 6.69 0.61
N GLY A 70 6.85 5.79 1.10
CA GLY A 70 7.10 4.35 1.09
C GLY A 70 7.32 3.75 -0.30
N LEU A 71 6.52 4.15 -1.30
CA LEU A 71 6.71 3.67 -2.67
C LEU A 71 8.06 4.13 -3.24
N PHE A 72 8.47 5.37 -2.95
CA PHE A 72 9.70 5.97 -3.48
C PHE A 72 10.94 5.30 -2.90
N TYR A 73 10.96 4.98 -1.61
CA TYR A 73 12.03 4.15 -1.02
C TYR A 73 12.13 2.79 -1.69
N CYS A 74 10.98 2.10 -1.87
CA CYS A 74 10.98 0.79 -2.51
C CYS A 74 11.43 0.86 -3.98
N ALA A 75 10.96 1.86 -4.74
CA ALA A 75 11.29 2.05 -6.13
C ALA A 75 12.77 2.42 -6.33
N SER A 76 13.31 3.34 -5.50
CA SER A 76 14.73 3.73 -5.53
C SER A 76 15.64 2.56 -5.18
N PHE A 77 15.28 1.78 -4.14
CA PHE A 77 16.02 0.57 -3.79
C PHE A 77 16.02 -0.46 -4.93
N ALA A 78 14.86 -0.71 -5.54
CA ALA A 78 14.75 -1.64 -6.67
C ALA A 78 15.49 -1.13 -7.90
N ALA A 79 15.46 0.17 -8.19
CA ALA A 79 16.23 0.78 -9.27
C ALA A 79 17.73 0.57 -9.06
N GLY A 80 18.23 0.74 -7.84
CA GLY A 80 19.62 0.45 -7.50
C GLY A 80 20.01 -1.00 -7.79
N LEU A 81 19.14 -1.97 -7.50
CA LEU A 81 19.35 -3.38 -7.84
C LEU A 81 19.30 -3.65 -9.36
N CYS A 82 18.62 -2.79 -10.13
CA CYS A 82 18.46 -2.88 -11.58
C CYS A 82 19.44 -1.96 -12.34
N GLY A 83 20.62 -1.69 -11.76
CA GLY A 83 21.65 -0.87 -12.41
C GLY A 83 21.30 0.61 -12.56
N GLY A 84 20.45 1.14 -11.68
CA GLY A 84 19.99 2.53 -11.69
C GLY A 84 18.76 2.79 -12.56
N ASN A 85 18.19 1.77 -13.19
CA ASN A 85 17.03 1.96 -14.07
C ASN A 85 15.74 2.13 -13.26
N ILE A 86 15.31 3.39 -13.11
CA ILE A 86 14.16 3.82 -12.31
C ILE A 86 12.85 3.20 -12.80
N LEU A 87 12.66 3.15 -14.11
CA LEU A 87 11.46 2.58 -14.72
C LEU A 87 11.33 1.09 -14.39
N VAL A 88 12.42 0.34 -14.56
CA VAL A 88 12.46 -1.09 -14.21
C VAL A 88 12.25 -1.29 -12.72
N GLY A 89 12.89 -0.48 -11.88
CA GLY A 89 12.73 -0.52 -10.43
C GLY A 89 11.30 -0.29 -9.98
N LEU A 90 10.65 0.74 -10.51
CA LEU A 90 9.25 1.06 -10.20
C LEU A 90 8.32 -0.09 -10.57
N TYR A 91 8.41 -0.60 -11.81
CA TYR A 91 7.55 -1.71 -12.25
C TYR A 91 7.86 -3.03 -11.56
N LEU A 92 9.11 -3.28 -11.16
CA LEU A 92 9.45 -4.45 -10.34
C LEU A 92 8.71 -4.40 -8.99
N ILE A 93 8.74 -3.26 -8.29
CA ILE A 93 8.04 -3.11 -7.02
C ILE A 93 6.52 -3.22 -7.21
N LEU A 94 5.95 -2.60 -8.24
CA LEU A 94 4.52 -2.71 -8.53
C LEU A 94 4.11 -4.16 -8.83
N THR A 95 4.94 -4.91 -9.54
CA THR A 95 4.72 -6.35 -9.78
C THR A 95 4.73 -7.15 -8.47
N LEU A 96 5.72 -6.93 -7.61
CA LEU A 96 5.82 -7.59 -6.31
C LEU A 96 4.63 -7.26 -5.42
N LEU A 97 4.23 -6.00 -5.35
CA LEU A 97 3.05 -5.57 -4.59
C LEU A 97 1.77 -6.18 -5.15
N THR A 98 1.65 -6.31 -6.46
CA THR A 98 0.54 -7.01 -7.10
C THR A 98 0.46 -8.47 -6.64
N ILE A 99 1.57 -9.20 -6.67
CA ILE A 99 1.65 -10.58 -6.21
C ILE A 99 1.24 -10.68 -4.74
N VAL A 100 1.72 -9.75 -3.90
CA VAL A 100 1.35 -9.66 -2.48
C VAL A 100 -0.15 -9.39 -2.33
N GLY A 101 -0.72 -8.47 -3.09
CA GLY A 101 -2.14 -8.14 -3.06
C GLY A 101 -3.02 -9.34 -3.42
N PHE A 102 -2.68 -10.06 -4.48
CA PHE A 102 -3.39 -11.28 -4.87
C PHE A 102 -3.27 -12.39 -3.83
N ALA A 103 -2.08 -12.57 -3.24
CA ALA A 103 -1.89 -13.52 -2.14
C ALA A 103 -2.77 -13.14 -0.92
N GLY A 104 -2.93 -11.86 -0.64
CA GLY A 104 -3.82 -11.35 0.40
C GLY A 104 -5.29 -11.69 0.14
N VAL A 105 -5.78 -11.44 -1.08
CA VAL A 105 -7.15 -11.78 -1.49
C VAL A 105 -7.38 -13.28 -1.41
N TYR A 106 -6.46 -14.06 -1.96
CA TYR A 106 -6.56 -15.52 -1.91
C TYR A 106 -6.65 -16.02 -0.46
N ARG A 107 -5.78 -15.50 0.42
CA ARG A 107 -5.78 -15.85 1.84
C ARG A 107 -7.08 -15.43 2.55
N LEU A 108 -7.57 -14.22 2.30
CA LEU A 108 -8.79 -13.69 2.89
C LEU A 108 -10.02 -14.54 2.55
N LEU A 109 -10.11 -15.04 1.32
CA LEU A 109 -11.30 -15.70 0.80
C LEU A 109 -11.24 -17.22 0.81
N SER A 110 -10.05 -17.84 0.90
CA SER A 110 -9.89 -19.27 0.77
C SER A 110 -10.58 -20.08 1.89
N GLU A 111 -10.62 -19.55 3.11
CA GLU A 111 -11.33 -20.20 4.23
C GLU A 111 -12.86 -20.08 4.10
N PRO A 112 -13.47 -18.88 3.85
CA PRO A 112 -14.91 -18.77 3.80
C PRO A 112 -15.53 -19.26 2.48
N ALA A 113 -14.83 -19.15 1.35
CA ALA A 113 -15.41 -19.40 0.02
C ALA A 113 -14.75 -20.57 -0.73
N GLY A 114 -13.69 -21.13 -0.17
CA GLY A 114 -12.90 -22.19 -0.78
C GLY A 114 -11.87 -21.67 -1.80
N PRO A 115 -10.87 -22.50 -2.14
CA PRO A 115 -9.71 -22.06 -2.92
C PRO A 115 -10.04 -21.66 -4.36
N TRP A 116 -11.02 -22.28 -4.99
CA TRP A 116 -11.43 -21.97 -6.36
C TRP A 116 -12.19 -20.65 -6.46
N ALA A 117 -13.09 -20.37 -5.49
CA ALA A 117 -13.77 -19.08 -5.42
C ALA A 117 -12.79 -17.95 -5.12
N ALA A 118 -11.86 -18.17 -4.19
CA ALA A 118 -10.78 -17.22 -3.89
C ALA A 118 -9.91 -16.94 -5.13
N ALA A 119 -9.57 -17.96 -5.89
CA ALA A 119 -8.85 -17.81 -7.15
C ALA A 119 -9.63 -17.00 -8.17
N GLY A 120 -10.92 -17.31 -8.36
CA GLY A 120 -11.80 -16.59 -9.29
C GLY A 120 -11.92 -15.11 -8.94
N VAL A 121 -12.10 -14.76 -7.67
CA VAL A 121 -12.15 -13.36 -7.21
C VAL A 121 -10.79 -12.69 -7.37
N ALA A 122 -9.69 -13.39 -7.09
CA ALA A 122 -8.35 -12.85 -7.31
C ALA A 122 -8.17 -12.51 -8.81
N PHE A 123 -8.54 -13.39 -9.72
CA PHE A 123 -8.51 -13.09 -11.16
C PHE A 123 -9.47 -11.97 -11.56
N ALA A 124 -10.66 -11.88 -10.99
CA ALA A 124 -11.58 -10.78 -11.24
C ALA A 124 -11.02 -9.41 -10.80
N LEU A 125 -10.10 -9.38 -9.83
CA LEU A 125 -9.40 -8.17 -9.41
C LEU A 125 -8.27 -7.76 -10.36
N VAL A 126 -7.84 -8.63 -11.30
CA VAL A 126 -7.03 -8.24 -12.49
C VAL A 126 -7.91 -7.55 -13.54
N ALA A 127 -9.20 -7.39 -13.27
CA ALA A 127 -10.19 -6.78 -14.12
C ALA A 127 -9.77 -5.38 -14.64
N PRO A 128 -10.41 -4.89 -15.69
CA PRO A 128 -10.07 -3.65 -16.41
C PRO A 128 -9.73 -2.45 -15.53
N PHE A 129 -10.33 -2.36 -14.35
CA PHE A 129 -10.09 -1.27 -13.41
C PHE A 129 -8.63 -1.25 -12.88
N ARG A 130 -8.06 -2.41 -12.50
CA ARG A 130 -6.66 -2.48 -12.04
C ARG A 130 -5.66 -2.22 -13.14
N VAL A 131 -5.96 -2.72 -14.35
CA VAL A 131 -5.18 -2.41 -15.55
C VAL A 131 -5.23 -0.90 -15.82
N PHE A 132 -6.40 -0.27 -15.69
CA PHE A 132 -6.58 1.16 -15.84
C PHE A 132 -5.78 1.96 -14.78
N GLU A 133 -5.90 1.62 -13.49
CA GLU A 133 -5.15 2.30 -12.43
C GLU A 133 -3.64 2.27 -12.68
N LEU A 134 -3.12 1.10 -13.07
CA LEU A 134 -1.69 0.88 -13.22
C LEU A 134 -1.15 1.44 -14.54
N HIS A 135 -1.83 1.19 -15.65
CA HIS A 135 -1.26 1.45 -16.99
C HIS A 135 -1.83 2.68 -17.68
N ALA A 136 -3.00 3.16 -17.32
CA ALA A 136 -3.59 4.35 -17.93
C ALA A 136 -3.54 5.58 -17.00
N ALA A 137 -3.98 5.43 -15.76
CA ALA A 137 -3.99 6.55 -14.82
C ALA A 137 -2.61 6.78 -14.15
N GLY A 138 -1.85 5.72 -13.90
CA GLY A 138 -0.55 5.82 -13.19
C GLY A 138 -0.70 6.10 -11.70
N LEU A 139 -1.81 5.68 -11.08
CA LEU A 139 -2.10 5.90 -9.65
C LEU A 139 -1.28 4.95 -8.75
N PHE A 140 0.03 4.89 -8.98
CA PHE A 140 0.91 3.87 -8.39
C PHE A 140 0.87 3.81 -6.86
N PRO A 141 0.92 4.91 -6.09
CA PRO A 141 0.85 4.83 -4.63
C PRO A 141 -0.50 4.33 -4.11
N ALA A 142 -1.61 4.73 -4.73
CA ALA A 142 -2.94 4.26 -4.37
C ALA A 142 -3.11 2.78 -4.72
N TYR A 143 -2.64 2.38 -5.89
CA TYR A 143 -2.57 0.98 -6.32
C TYR A 143 -1.78 0.12 -5.32
N ALA A 144 -0.58 0.59 -4.94
CA ALA A 144 0.30 -0.09 -3.99
C ALA A 144 -0.36 -0.26 -2.60
N ALA A 145 -0.99 0.80 -2.08
CA ALA A 145 -1.75 0.74 -0.83
C ALA A 145 -2.93 -0.24 -0.93
N GLY A 146 -3.64 -0.23 -2.07
CA GLY A 146 -4.74 -1.17 -2.36
C GLY A 146 -4.31 -2.64 -2.35
N CYS A 147 -3.06 -2.95 -2.72
CA CYS A 147 -2.51 -4.29 -2.63
C CYS A 147 -2.34 -4.79 -1.18
N MET A 148 -2.20 -3.88 -0.22
CA MET A 148 -2.07 -4.21 1.21
C MET A 148 -3.44 -4.35 1.91
N PHE A 149 -4.51 -3.80 1.34
CA PHE A 149 -5.83 -3.78 1.96
C PHE A 149 -6.39 -5.18 2.28
N PRO A 150 -6.28 -6.20 1.41
CA PRO A 150 -6.75 -7.57 1.73
C PRO A 150 -6.09 -8.18 2.97
N TRP A 151 -4.82 -7.85 3.24
CA TRP A 151 -4.09 -8.30 4.42
C TRP A 151 -4.62 -7.65 5.70
N SER A 152 -5.00 -6.38 5.62
CA SER A 152 -5.66 -5.70 6.74
C SER A 152 -7.02 -6.34 7.05
N LEU A 153 -7.83 -6.65 6.03
CA LEU A 153 -9.12 -7.33 6.19
C LEU A 153 -8.97 -8.75 6.75
N ASP A 154 -7.99 -9.56 6.28
CA ASP A 154 -7.75 -10.88 6.85
C ASP A 154 -7.34 -10.80 8.33
N SER A 155 -6.50 -9.83 8.67
CA SER A 155 -6.09 -9.59 10.05
C SER A 155 -7.28 -9.21 10.93
N LEU A 156 -8.15 -8.30 10.49
CA LEU A 156 -9.39 -7.92 11.19
C LEU A 156 -10.32 -9.11 11.40
N ARG A 157 -10.55 -9.91 10.35
CA ARG A 157 -11.36 -11.13 10.43
C ARG A 157 -10.82 -12.08 11.50
N ARG A 158 -9.49 -12.26 11.56
CA ARG A 158 -8.83 -13.12 12.54
C ARG A 158 -8.90 -12.54 13.95
N ILE A 159 -8.77 -11.22 14.13
CA ILE A 159 -8.97 -10.56 15.44
C ILE A 159 -10.38 -10.81 15.94
N ALA A 160 -11.39 -10.64 15.09
CA ALA A 160 -12.79 -10.87 15.44
C ALA A 160 -13.12 -12.34 15.78
N ALA A 161 -12.41 -13.28 15.14
CA ALA A 161 -12.56 -14.72 15.37
C ALA A 161 -11.83 -15.25 16.61
N GLU A 162 -10.82 -14.53 17.12
CA GLU A 162 -10.08 -14.97 18.31
C GLU A 162 -10.97 -14.93 19.58
N PRO A 163 -10.75 -15.86 20.55
CA PRO A 163 -11.45 -15.83 21.84
C PRO A 163 -11.21 -14.50 22.57
N THR A 164 -12.15 -14.13 23.45
CA THR A 164 -11.99 -13.01 24.38
C THR A 164 -10.76 -13.22 25.27
N GLY A 165 -9.95 -12.15 25.43
CA GLY A 165 -8.69 -12.22 26.19
C GLY A 165 -7.46 -12.55 25.34
N GLY A 166 -7.58 -12.57 24.02
CA GLY A 166 -6.44 -12.63 23.13
C GLY A 166 -5.45 -11.48 23.37
N GLY A 167 -4.15 -11.76 23.27
CA GLY A 167 -3.11 -10.78 23.58
C GLY A 167 -3.19 -9.52 22.70
N TRP A 168 -2.87 -8.37 23.27
CA TRP A 168 -2.84 -7.05 22.61
C TRP A 168 -1.85 -7.01 21.42
N LEU A 169 -0.87 -7.90 21.41
CA LEU A 169 0.12 -8.08 20.35
C LEU A 169 0.03 -9.47 19.72
N SER A 170 -1.17 -10.07 19.67
CA SER A 170 -1.36 -11.33 18.96
C SER A 170 -0.98 -11.18 17.48
N ARG A 171 -0.63 -12.29 16.82
CA ARG A 171 -0.24 -12.27 15.39
C ARG A 171 -1.23 -11.54 14.48
N PRO A 172 -2.57 -11.70 14.63
CA PRO A 172 -3.51 -10.90 13.86
C PRO A 172 -3.43 -9.40 14.12
N VAL A 173 -3.23 -8.98 15.39
CA VAL A 173 -3.07 -7.55 15.72
C VAL A 173 -1.80 -6.97 15.13
N GLN A 174 -0.69 -7.72 15.16
CA GLN A 174 0.55 -7.32 14.49
C GLN A 174 0.35 -7.22 12.97
N GLY A 175 -0.31 -8.20 12.35
CA GLY A 175 -0.63 -8.18 10.93
C GLY A 175 -1.48 -6.97 10.54
N TRP A 176 -2.48 -6.64 11.36
CA TRP A 176 -3.30 -5.43 11.22
C TRP A 176 -2.44 -4.16 11.30
N ALA A 177 -1.64 -4.01 12.36
CA ALA A 177 -0.79 -2.84 12.57
C ALA A 177 0.19 -2.62 11.42
N VAL A 178 0.87 -3.69 10.98
CA VAL A 178 1.84 -3.61 9.88
C VAL A 178 1.17 -3.28 8.54
N SER A 179 0.06 -3.94 8.20
CA SER A 179 -0.63 -3.68 6.93
C SER A 179 -1.16 -2.24 6.85
N VAL A 180 -1.72 -1.71 7.94
CA VAL A 180 -2.19 -0.31 8.01
C VAL A 180 -1.02 0.67 7.96
N ALA A 181 0.08 0.41 8.67
CA ALA A 181 1.27 1.25 8.61
C ALA A 181 1.84 1.32 7.19
N VAL A 182 1.95 0.19 6.50
CA VAL A 182 2.41 0.15 5.11
C VAL A 182 1.45 0.91 4.20
N MET A 183 0.13 0.77 4.37
CA MET A 183 -0.85 1.55 3.60
C MET A 183 -0.68 3.06 3.82
N LEU A 184 -0.49 3.52 5.08
CA LEU A 184 -0.24 4.92 5.41
C LEU A 184 1.02 5.47 4.75
N LEU A 185 2.09 4.67 4.71
CA LEU A 185 3.36 5.04 4.09
C LEU A 185 3.33 4.96 2.56
N LEU A 186 2.36 4.25 1.96
CA LEU A 186 2.19 4.16 0.51
C LEU A 186 1.23 5.22 -0.03
N ASN A 187 0.04 5.37 0.60
CA ASN A 187 -0.96 6.35 0.15
C ASN A 187 -1.92 6.73 1.29
N LEU A 188 -1.81 7.95 1.79
CA LEU A 188 -2.65 8.45 2.89
C LEU A 188 -4.13 8.57 2.49
N PRO A 189 -4.52 9.20 1.35
CA PRO A 189 -5.93 9.32 0.95
C PRO A 189 -6.64 7.98 0.81
N PHE A 190 -6.01 7.01 0.14
CA PHE A 190 -6.56 5.65 0.03
C PHE A 190 -6.75 5.01 1.42
N THR A 191 -5.76 5.15 2.30
CA THR A 191 -5.81 4.56 3.65
C THR A 191 -6.93 5.18 4.47
N VAL A 192 -7.13 6.50 4.43
CA VAL A 192 -8.25 7.17 5.12
C VAL A 192 -9.59 6.64 4.63
N LEU A 193 -9.79 6.51 3.31
CA LEU A 193 -11.00 5.93 2.74
C LEU A 193 -11.23 4.49 3.20
N ALA A 194 -10.19 3.65 3.13
CA ALA A 194 -10.25 2.26 3.58
C ALA A 194 -10.57 2.16 5.09
N MET A 195 -9.97 3.02 5.92
CA MET A 195 -10.22 3.05 7.37
C MET A 195 -11.62 3.55 7.71
N THR A 196 -12.23 4.39 6.90
CA THR A 196 -13.64 4.78 7.05
C THR A 196 -14.56 3.55 6.92
N LEU A 197 -14.34 2.72 5.91
CA LEU A 197 -15.09 1.46 5.72
C LEU A 197 -14.85 0.47 6.87
N VAL A 198 -13.59 0.33 7.30
CA VAL A 198 -13.22 -0.52 8.44
C VAL A 198 -13.87 -0.03 9.73
N SER A 199 -13.91 1.27 9.96
CA SER A 199 -14.56 1.85 11.14
C SER A 199 -16.05 1.57 11.18
N ALA A 200 -16.74 1.69 10.05
CA ALA A 200 -18.16 1.33 9.92
C ALA A 200 -18.40 -0.16 10.22
N TRP A 201 -17.56 -1.03 9.65
CA TRP A 201 -17.60 -2.46 9.94
C TRP A 201 -17.34 -2.76 11.43
N LEU A 202 -16.35 -2.11 12.04
CA LEU A 202 -15.96 -2.32 13.44
C LEU A 202 -17.09 -1.92 14.40
N VAL A 203 -17.78 -0.80 14.13
CA VAL A 203 -18.96 -0.38 14.88
C VAL A 203 -20.05 -1.44 14.76
N PHE A 204 -20.39 -1.85 13.55
CA PHE A 204 -21.38 -2.91 13.30
C PHE A 204 -21.02 -4.20 14.04
N GLU A 205 -19.78 -4.69 13.93
CA GLU A 205 -19.34 -5.93 14.56
C GLU A 205 -19.36 -5.82 16.10
N THR A 206 -18.95 -4.69 16.65
CA THR A 206 -18.98 -4.45 18.11
C THR A 206 -20.42 -4.48 18.66
N VAL A 207 -21.37 -3.84 17.95
CA VAL A 207 -22.79 -3.84 18.33
C VAL A 207 -23.38 -5.25 18.20
N ARG A 208 -23.09 -5.95 17.09
CA ARG A 208 -23.59 -7.30 16.82
C ARG A 208 -23.08 -8.33 17.81
N SER A 209 -21.77 -8.33 18.06
CA SER A 209 -21.11 -9.33 18.91
C SER A 209 -21.14 -8.99 20.40
N ARG A 210 -21.40 -7.73 20.74
CA ARG A 210 -21.26 -7.14 22.09
C ARG A 210 -19.86 -7.34 22.70
N ARG A 211 -18.82 -7.43 21.87
CA ARG A 211 -17.43 -7.70 22.26
C ARG A 211 -16.58 -6.44 22.16
N LEU A 212 -16.36 -5.75 23.28
CA LEU A 212 -15.45 -4.60 23.34
C LEU A 212 -13.98 -4.99 23.15
N ASP A 213 -13.61 -6.23 23.41
CA ASP A 213 -12.25 -6.76 23.22
C ASP A 213 -11.76 -6.57 21.76
N THR A 214 -12.60 -6.89 20.78
CA THR A 214 -12.29 -6.68 19.35
C THR A 214 -11.99 -5.21 19.06
N LEU A 215 -12.82 -4.29 19.57
CA LEU A 215 -12.64 -2.85 19.41
C LEU A 215 -11.30 -2.40 20.00
N ILE A 216 -11.01 -2.79 21.24
CA ILE A 216 -9.78 -2.42 21.94
C ILE A 216 -8.54 -2.90 21.16
N ARG A 217 -8.53 -4.14 20.70
CA ARG A 217 -7.40 -4.75 19.99
C ARG A 217 -7.18 -4.12 18.62
N VAL A 218 -8.24 -3.83 17.87
CA VAL A 218 -8.14 -3.14 16.56
C VAL A 218 -7.62 -1.72 16.77
N THR A 219 -8.12 -1.00 17.80
CA THR A 219 -7.65 0.36 18.12
C THR A 219 -6.18 0.36 18.55
N ALA A 220 -5.77 -0.62 19.38
CA ALA A 220 -4.37 -0.76 19.79
C ALA A 220 -3.45 -1.01 18.58
N GLY A 221 -3.85 -1.89 17.67
CA GLY A 221 -3.10 -2.13 16.44
C GLY A 221 -3.05 -0.90 15.53
N ALA A 222 -4.13 -0.13 15.43
CA ALA A 222 -4.15 1.14 14.70
C ALA A 222 -3.22 2.19 15.33
N ALA A 223 -3.17 2.27 16.67
CA ALA A 223 -2.23 3.15 17.37
C ALA A 223 -0.76 2.77 17.07
N VAL A 224 -0.44 1.47 17.03
CA VAL A 224 0.89 0.99 16.61
C VAL A 224 1.18 1.35 15.16
N ALA A 225 0.19 1.20 14.26
CA ALA A 225 0.34 1.61 12.85
C ALA A 225 0.66 3.10 12.71
N LEU A 226 -0.05 3.96 13.45
CA LEU A 226 0.22 5.40 13.49
C LEU A 226 1.61 5.70 14.05
N ALA A 227 2.04 4.99 15.10
CA ALA A 227 3.37 5.15 15.67
C ALA A 227 4.48 4.77 14.67
N ILE A 228 4.33 3.67 13.93
CA ILE A 228 5.27 3.28 12.85
C ILE A 228 5.29 4.35 11.75
N SER A 229 4.15 4.91 11.38
CA SER A 229 4.02 5.89 10.30
C SER A 229 4.32 7.32 10.77
N ALA A 230 4.63 7.53 12.04
CA ALA A 230 4.88 8.85 12.63
C ALA A 230 6.07 9.57 11.96
N VAL A 231 7.05 8.84 11.45
CA VAL A 231 8.18 9.37 10.69
C VAL A 231 7.73 10.25 9.52
N TYR A 232 6.61 9.90 8.88
CA TYR A 232 5.98 10.67 7.82
C TYR A 232 4.88 11.59 8.35
N LEU A 233 3.97 11.06 9.18
CA LEU A 233 2.77 11.79 9.60
C LEU A 233 3.07 13.01 10.48
N LEU A 234 4.05 12.92 11.39
CA LEU A 234 4.38 14.04 12.29
C LEU A 234 4.92 15.25 11.54
N PRO A 235 5.94 15.13 10.65
CA PRO A 235 6.36 16.26 9.82
C PRO A 235 5.25 16.84 8.96
N ALA A 236 4.46 15.97 8.28
CA ALA A 236 3.34 16.41 7.45
C ALA A 236 2.29 17.22 8.23
N LEU A 237 1.97 16.80 9.46
CA LEU A 237 1.02 17.50 10.32
C LEU A 237 1.61 18.81 10.89
N ALA A 238 2.88 18.80 11.28
CA ALA A 238 3.55 19.97 11.83
C ALA A 238 3.67 21.08 10.80
N GLU A 239 3.93 20.73 9.53
CA GLU A 239 4.20 21.67 8.45
C GLU A 239 2.96 21.97 7.58
N ARG A 240 1.80 21.42 7.93
CA ARG A 240 0.54 21.63 7.16
C ARG A 240 0.18 23.11 6.94
N HIS A 241 0.64 24.00 7.83
CA HIS A 241 0.40 25.44 7.74
C HIS A 241 1.21 26.14 6.65
N LEU A 242 2.23 25.45 6.09
CA LEU A 242 3.05 25.94 4.98
C LEU A 242 2.37 25.76 3.61
N VAL A 243 1.25 25.03 3.56
CA VAL A 243 0.49 24.79 2.33
C VAL A 243 -0.87 25.44 2.47
N THR A 244 -1.17 26.36 1.58
CA THR A 244 -2.54 26.87 1.34
C THR A 244 -3.23 25.94 0.35
N LEU A 245 -4.22 25.18 0.83
CA LEU A 245 -5.13 24.38 -0.01
C LEU A 245 -6.26 25.24 -0.53
#